data_f0e6c292a7c8023d532129909c32a2cc
#
_entry.id   f0e6c292a7c8023d532129909c32a2cc
#
_cell.length_a   1.000
_cell.length_b   1.000
_cell.length_c   1.000
_cell.angle_alpha   90.00
_cell.angle_beta   90.00
_cell.angle_gamma   90.00
#
_symmetry.space_group_name_H-M   'P 1'
#
loop_
_entity.id
_entity.type
_entity.pdbx_description
1 polymer ?
#
loop_
_entity_poly.entity_id
_entity_poly.type
_entity_poly.pdbx_seq_one_letter_code
_entity_poly.pdbx_strand_id
1 'polypeptide(L)'
;HPAALREIALKLIGIGEHHGVHNHVAINSLLDDFSIHDPNARFWPQTERLKAALLAAELTGEDRYWEMATAAAASLLPYIDTPVRGLWLDVQLPSGELVDSPSPASTFYHLVGAIVVLKNSLATAR
;
A
#
# COMPACT_ATOMS: atom_id res chain seq x y z
N HIS A 1 26.11 3.40 2.95
CA HIS A 1 26.29 2.10 3.60
C HIS A 1 24.95 1.35 3.64
N PRO A 2 24.89 0.06 3.24
CA PRO A 2 23.61 -0.68 3.13
C PRO A 2 22.79 -0.70 4.43
N ALA A 3 23.44 -0.79 5.59
CA ALA A 3 22.76 -0.80 6.89
C ALA A 3 22.04 0.54 7.17
N ALA A 4 22.65 1.67 6.86
CA ALA A 4 22.04 2.99 7.04
C ALA A 4 20.83 3.19 6.11
N LEU A 5 20.91 2.71 4.86
CA LEU A 5 19.77 2.76 3.93
C LEU A 5 18.61 1.91 4.41
N ARG A 6 18.89 0.72 4.95
CA ARG A 6 17.87 -0.14 5.55
C ARG A 6 17.18 0.55 6.73
N GLU A 7 17.94 1.14 7.64
CA GLU A 7 17.39 1.87 8.79
C GLU A 7 16.47 3.02 8.36
N ILE A 8 16.93 3.82 7.39
CA ILE A 8 16.12 4.91 6.82
C ILE A 8 14.83 4.38 6.18
N ALA A 9 14.91 3.29 5.41
CA ALA A 9 13.74 2.69 4.77
C ALA A 9 12.72 2.21 5.80
N LEU A 10 13.15 1.50 6.84
CA LEU A 10 12.26 1.03 7.91
C LEU A 10 11.65 2.19 8.70
N LYS A 11 12.41 3.28 8.93
CA LYS A 11 11.89 4.49 9.55
C LYS A 11 10.80 5.15 8.69
N LEU A 12 11.02 5.26 7.38
CA LEU A 12 10.03 5.84 6.44
C LEU A 12 8.76 4.98 6.37
N ILE A 13 8.89 3.66 6.37
CA ILE A 13 7.74 2.74 6.45
C ILE A 13 6.94 2.98 7.72
N GLY A 14 7.61 3.09 8.88
CA GLY A 14 6.95 3.37 10.16
C GLY A 14 6.23 4.72 10.18
N ILE A 15 6.84 5.77 9.62
CA ILE A 15 6.21 7.10 9.50
C ILE A 15 4.99 7.03 8.59
N GLY A 16 5.12 6.41 7.42
CA GLY A 16 4.02 6.25 6.47
C GLY A 16 2.84 5.48 7.04
N GLU A 17 3.10 4.39 7.75
CA GLU A 17 2.05 3.59 8.39
C GLU A 17 1.36 4.34 9.53
N HIS A 18 2.14 5.06 10.36
CA HIS A 18 1.60 5.77 11.53
C HIS A 18 0.79 7.02 11.15
N HIS A 19 1.30 7.81 10.22
CA HIS A 19 0.71 9.11 9.87
C HIS A 19 -0.11 9.09 8.57
N GLY A 20 0.22 8.21 7.64
CA GLY A 20 -0.37 8.17 6.30
C GLY A 20 -1.48 7.15 6.11
N VAL A 21 -1.76 6.29 7.09
CA VAL A 21 -2.84 5.29 6.97
C VAL A 21 -4.03 5.72 7.81
N HIS A 22 -5.16 5.94 7.14
CA HIS A 22 -6.44 6.32 7.77
C HIS A 22 -7.55 5.43 7.21
N ASN A 23 -8.46 4.99 8.08
CA ASN A 23 -9.56 4.09 7.68
C ASN A 23 -9.08 2.89 6.85
N HIS A 24 -7.96 2.29 7.27
CA HIS A 24 -7.31 1.13 6.65
C HIS A 24 -6.62 1.36 5.30
N VAL A 25 -6.63 2.57 4.74
CA VAL A 25 -6.01 2.91 3.46
C VAL A 25 -4.93 3.97 3.62
N ALA A 26 -3.89 3.90 2.79
CA ALA A 26 -2.89 4.95 2.67
C ALA A 26 -3.48 6.14 1.92
N ILE A 27 -3.51 7.32 2.55
CA ILE A 27 -4.01 8.57 1.96
C ILE A 27 -2.98 9.18 1.00
N ASN A 28 -3.43 10.09 0.15
CA ASN A 28 -2.61 10.64 -0.93
C ASN A 28 -1.42 11.46 -0.45
N SER A 29 -1.60 12.33 0.54
CA SER A 29 -0.48 13.16 1.01
C SER A 29 -0.67 13.75 2.40
N LEU A 30 0.47 13.98 3.05
CA LEU A 30 0.63 14.69 4.31
C LEU A 30 1.42 15.99 4.07
N LEU A 31 1.30 16.94 4.99
CA LEU A 31 2.20 18.08 5.09
C LEU A 31 3.50 17.68 5.83
N ASP A 32 4.44 18.59 5.92
CA ASP A 32 5.74 18.38 6.56
C ASP A 32 5.66 18.18 8.09
N ASP A 33 4.56 18.63 8.71
CA ASP A 33 4.22 18.39 10.11
C ASP A 33 3.38 17.11 10.33
N PHE A 34 3.23 16.30 9.28
CA PHE A 34 2.40 15.09 9.21
C PHE A 34 0.88 15.30 9.32
N SER A 35 0.39 16.54 9.30
CA SER A 35 -1.04 16.79 9.16
C SER A 35 -1.55 16.38 7.77
N ILE A 36 -2.82 16.01 7.68
CA ILE A 36 -3.41 15.52 6.42
C ILE A 36 -3.55 16.68 5.44
N HIS A 37 -2.97 16.53 4.24
CA HIS A 37 -3.14 17.46 3.14
C HIS A 37 -4.24 16.99 2.16
N ASP A 38 -4.16 15.77 1.64
CA ASP A 38 -5.18 15.16 0.79
C ASP A 38 -5.62 13.82 1.41
N PRO A 39 -6.85 13.78 1.98
CA PRO A 39 -7.37 12.60 2.65
C PRO A 39 -7.91 11.52 1.71
N ASN A 40 -8.00 11.78 0.40
CA ASN A 40 -8.39 10.75 -0.55
C ASN A 40 -7.32 9.66 -0.63
N ALA A 41 -7.73 8.45 -0.99
CA ALA A 41 -6.80 7.33 -1.12
C ALA A 41 -6.86 6.78 -2.54
N ARG A 42 -5.74 6.86 -3.25
CA ARG A 42 -5.61 6.26 -4.58
C ARG A 42 -5.19 4.80 -4.48
N PHE A 43 -5.43 4.03 -5.53
CA PHE A 43 -5.13 2.61 -5.57
C PHE A 43 -3.62 2.31 -5.53
N TRP A 44 -2.80 3.02 -6.31
CA TRP A 44 -1.37 2.75 -6.39
C TRP A 44 -0.61 2.88 -5.06
N PRO A 45 -0.92 3.82 -4.13
CA PRO A 45 -0.26 3.85 -2.84
C PRO A 45 -0.51 2.60 -1.98
N GLN A 46 -1.69 1.97 -2.13
CA GLN A 46 -1.99 0.72 -1.43
C GLN A 46 -1.09 -0.41 -1.90
N THR A 47 -0.79 -0.47 -3.21
CA THR A 47 0.14 -1.46 -3.78
C THR A 47 1.57 -1.25 -3.30
N GLU A 48 2.02 0.02 -3.19
CA GLU A 48 3.35 0.34 -2.66
C GLU A 48 3.45 0.02 -1.16
N ARG A 49 2.40 0.32 -0.38
CA ARG A 49 2.30 -0.06 1.03
C ARG A 49 2.46 -1.58 1.21
N LEU A 50 1.78 -2.38 0.41
CA LEU A 50 1.91 -3.84 0.44
C LEU A 50 3.34 -4.29 0.15
N LYS A 51 3.97 -3.77 -0.91
CA LYS A 51 5.37 -4.11 -1.25
C LYS A 51 6.33 -3.74 -0.13
N ALA A 52 6.19 -2.55 0.42
CA ALA A 52 7.05 -2.06 1.51
C ALA A 52 6.93 -2.95 2.75
N ALA A 53 5.71 -3.32 3.15
CA ALA A 53 5.47 -4.19 4.29
C ALA A 53 6.06 -5.59 4.09
N LEU A 54 5.84 -6.22 2.92
CA LEU A 54 6.39 -7.53 2.60
C LEU A 54 7.92 -7.55 2.62
N LEU A 55 8.55 -6.56 1.99
CA LEU A 55 10.01 -6.46 1.99
C LEU A 55 10.57 -6.19 3.38
N ALA A 56 9.90 -5.36 4.20
CA ALA A 56 10.29 -5.15 5.59
C ALA A 56 10.17 -6.43 6.43
N ALA A 57 9.09 -7.21 6.24
CA ALA A 57 8.90 -8.49 6.90
C ALA A 57 10.02 -9.49 6.56
N GLU A 58 10.37 -9.63 5.28
CA GLU A 58 11.46 -10.50 4.83
C GLU A 58 12.83 -10.06 5.37
N LEU A 59 13.08 -8.74 5.41
CA LEU A 59 14.34 -8.19 5.88
C LEU A 59 14.53 -8.29 7.38
N THR A 60 13.47 -8.21 8.16
CA THR A 60 13.55 -8.13 9.62
C THR A 60 13.15 -9.43 10.33
N GLY A 61 12.25 -10.21 9.72
CA GLY A 61 11.59 -11.36 10.36
C GLY A 61 10.57 -10.97 11.43
N GLU A 62 10.22 -9.68 11.56
CA GLU A 62 9.30 -9.20 12.59
C GLU A 62 7.84 -9.36 12.17
N ASP A 63 7.02 -9.96 13.05
CA ASP A 63 5.60 -10.26 12.80
C ASP A 63 4.76 -9.01 12.48
N ARG A 64 5.09 -7.86 13.09
CA ARG A 64 4.40 -6.59 12.82
C ARG A 64 4.34 -6.20 11.34
N TYR A 65 5.38 -6.54 10.57
CA TYR A 65 5.39 -6.24 9.13
C TYR A 65 4.54 -7.22 8.32
N TRP A 66 4.39 -8.47 8.77
CA TRP A 66 3.43 -9.42 8.20
C TRP A 66 1.99 -8.99 8.47
N GLU A 67 1.71 -8.45 9.67
CA GLU A 67 0.40 -7.86 9.99
C GLU A 67 0.11 -6.63 9.12
N MET A 68 1.10 -5.73 8.93
CA MET A 68 1.00 -4.61 8.00
C MET A 68 0.75 -5.07 6.56
N ALA A 69 1.44 -6.10 6.10
CA ALA A 69 1.26 -6.65 4.75
C ALA A 69 -0.15 -7.23 4.58
N THR A 70 -0.67 -7.92 5.59
CA THR A 70 -2.04 -8.45 5.59
C THR A 70 -3.07 -7.34 5.51
N ALA A 71 -2.91 -6.28 6.32
CA ALA A 71 -3.79 -5.13 6.29
C ALA A 71 -3.72 -4.38 4.94
N ALA A 72 -2.50 -4.23 4.39
CA ALA A 72 -2.30 -3.61 3.09
C ALA A 72 -2.92 -4.44 1.95
N ALA A 73 -2.78 -5.76 1.98
CA ALA A 73 -3.43 -6.65 1.00
C ALA A 73 -4.95 -6.53 1.06
N ALA A 74 -5.53 -6.50 2.26
CA ALA A 74 -6.97 -6.33 2.44
C ALA A 74 -7.46 -4.97 1.89
N SER A 75 -6.66 -3.91 2.02
CA SER A 75 -7.01 -2.58 1.51
C SER A 75 -7.09 -2.49 -0.02
N LEU A 76 -6.50 -3.44 -0.75
CA LEU A 76 -6.57 -3.49 -2.22
C LEU A 76 -7.91 -4.02 -2.74
N LEU A 77 -8.57 -4.89 -1.98
CA LEU A 77 -9.74 -5.62 -2.44
C LEU A 77 -10.89 -4.72 -2.92
N PRO A 78 -11.27 -3.64 -2.21
CA PRO A 78 -12.35 -2.76 -2.68
C PRO A 78 -12.09 -2.13 -4.05
N TYR A 79 -10.83 -1.81 -4.37
CA TYR A 79 -10.48 -1.17 -5.65
C TYR A 79 -10.61 -2.12 -6.86
N ILE A 80 -10.46 -3.43 -6.65
CA ILE A 80 -10.51 -4.45 -7.70
C ILE A 80 -11.85 -5.20 -7.74
N ASP A 81 -12.70 -5.01 -6.74
CA ASP A 81 -14.05 -5.57 -6.71
C ASP A 81 -15.00 -4.73 -7.57
N THR A 82 -14.90 -4.93 -8.88
CA THR A 82 -15.67 -4.19 -9.89
C THR A 82 -16.56 -5.14 -10.69
N PRO A 83 -17.68 -4.65 -11.27
CA PRO A 83 -18.56 -5.49 -12.10
C PRO A 83 -17.87 -6.09 -13.33
N VAL A 84 -16.79 -5.47 -13.80
CA VAL A 84 -16.04 -5.93 -14.97
C VAL A 84 -14.70 -6.51 -14.50
N ARG A 85 -14.55 -7.81 -14.64
CA ARG A 85 -13.32 -8.52 -14.25
C ARG A 85 -12.08 -7.93 -14.93
N GLY A 86 -11.05 -7.64 -14.14
CA GLY A 86 -9.78 -7.10 -14.61
C GLY A 86 -9.73 -5.57 -14.69
N LEU A 87 -10.83 -4.89 -14.36
CA LEU A 87 -10.82 -3.44 -14.13
C LEU A 87 -10.62 -3.12 -12.65
N TRP A 88 -10.28 -1.88 -12.37
CA TRP A 88 -10.15 -1.34 -11.02
C TRP A 88 -10.68 0.09 -10.94
N LEU A 89 -11.05 0.51 -9.74
CA LEU A 89 -11.31 1.91 -9.41
C LEU A 89 -10.03 2.53 -8.82
N ASP A 90 -9.84 3.85 -9.01
CA ASP A 90 -8.55 4.47 -8.63
C ASP A 90 -8.63 5.27 -7.33
N VAL A 91 -9.78 5.83 -6.98
CA VAL A 91 -9.90 6.78 -5.87
C VAL A 91 -10.96 6.33 -4.87
N GLN A 92 -10.59 6.28 -3.60
CA GLN A 92 -11.50 6.16 -2.48
C GLN A 92 -11.56 7.49 -1.72
N LEU A 93 -12.78 7.95 -1.41
CA LEU A 93 -13.02 9.13 -0.59
C LEU A 93 -12.84 8.82 0.90
N PRO A 94 -12.70 9.83 1.77
CA PRO A 94 -12.64 9.63 3.22
C PRO A 94 -13.87 8.93 3.81
N SER A 95 -15.01 8.99 3.12
CA SER A 95 -16.23 8.26 3.46
C SER A 95 -16.12 6.73 3.27
N GLY A 96 -15.08 6.26 2.55
CA GLY A 96 -14.94 4.88 2.09
C GLY A 96 -15.57 4.61 0.71
N GLU A 97 -16.28 5.59 0.13
CA GLU A 97 -16.88 5.48 -1.20
C GLU A 97 -15.80 5.47 -2.29
N LEU A 98 -15.92 4.55 -3.24
CA LEU A 98 -15.07 4.49 -4.43
C LEU A 98 -15.67 5.30 -5.56
N VAL A 99 -14.84 6.14 -6.17
CA VAL A 99 -15.27 7.03 -7.27
C VAL A 99 -15.30 6.26 -8.58
N ASP A 100 -16.45 6.24 -9.24
CA ASP A 100 -16.59 5.69 -10.60
C ASP A 100 -16.08 6.71 -11.62
N SER A 101 -14.79 6.67 -11.88
CA SER A 101 -14.09 7.52 -12.84
C SER A 101 -13.01 6.74 -13.58
N PRO A 102 -12.55 7.21 -14.75
CA PRO A 102 -11.47 6.55 -15.48
C PRO A 102 -10.22 6.39 -14.62
N SER A 103 -9.71 5.17 -14.56
CA SER A 103 -8.49 4.84 -13.81
C SER A 103 -7.25 5.03 -14.70
N PRO A 104 -6.15 5.62 -14.17
CA PRO A 104 -4.92 5.78 -14.93
C PRO A 104 -4.30 4.44 -15.28
N ALA A 105 -3.90 4.25 -16.55
CA ALA A 105 -3.21 3.04 -16.99
C ALA A 105 -1.89 2.79 -16.24
N SER A 106 -1.23 3.86 -15.75
CA SER A 106 -0.01 3.77 -14.96
C SER A 106 -0.17 2.97 -13.65
N THR A 107 -1.36 2.91 -13.08
CA THR A 107 -1.66 2.10 -11.89
C THR A 107 -1.41 0.60 -12.14
N PHE A 108 -1.55 0.14 -13.38
CA PHE A 108 -1.30 -1.27 -13.74
C PHE A 108 0.14 -1.72 -13.43
N TYR A 109 1.13 -0.87 -13.67
CA TYR A 109 2.53 -1.14 -13.34
C TYR A 109 2.71 -1.41 -11.82
N HIS A 110 2.12 -0.57 -10.99
CA HIS A 110 2.19 -0.72 -9.53
C HIS A 110 1.48 -2.00 -9.06
N LEU A 111 0.32 -2.30 -9.63
CA LEU A 111 -0.46 -3.50 -9.31
C LEU A 111 0.29 -4.78 -9.65
N VAL A 112 0.84 -4.88 -10.86
CA VAL A 112 1.64 -6.04 -11.28
C VAL A 112 2.85 -6.22 -10.38
N GLY A 113 3.57 -5.13 -10.07
CA GLY A 113 4.71 -5.17 -9.15
C GLY A 113 4.33 -5.71 -7.76
N ALA A 114 3.20 -5.28 -7.21
CA ALA A 114 2.74 -5.76 -5.90
C ALA A 114 2.36 -7.26 -5.93
N ILE A 115 1.69 -7.72 -6.98
CA ILE A 115 1.33 -9.13 -7.16
C ILE A 115 2.58 -10.02 -7.26
N VAL A 116 3.60 -9.57 -8.00
CA VAL A 116 4.86 -10.31 -8.13
C VAL A 116 5.57 -10.42 -6.78
N VAL A 117 5.69 -9.33 -6.03
CA VAL A 117 6.32 -9.34 -4.69
C VAL A 117 5.53 -10.26 -3.75
N LEU A 118 4.20 -10.12 -3.69
CA LEU A 118 3.35 -10.96 -2.85
C LEU A 118 3.52 -12.45 -3.19
N LYS A 119 3.49 -12.81 -4.47
CA LYS A 119 3.68 -14.19 -4.92
C LYS A 119 5.03 -14.76 -4.47
N ASN A 120 6.09 -13.98 -4.59
CA ASN A 120 7.43 -14.40 -4.19
C ASN A 120 7.53 -14.58 -2.67
N SER A 121 6.99 -13.65 -1.88
CA SER A 121 6.96 -13.74 -0.42
C SER A 121 6.19 -14.97 0.07
N LEU A 122 5.05 -15.30 -0.55
CA LEU A 122 4.29 -16.50 -0.21
C LEU A 122 5.00 -17.80 -0.61
N ALA A 123 5.84 -17.79 -1.63
CA ALA A 123 6.62 -18.96 -2.03
C ALA A 123 7.79 -19.22 -1.08
N THR A 124 8.37 -18.18 -0.47
CA THR A 124 9.49 -18.30 0.48
C THR A 124 9.03 -18.58 1.92
N ALA A 125 7.78 -18.29 2.26
CA ALA A 125 7.20 -18.54 3.58
C ALA A 125 6.80 -20.01 3.82
N ARG A 126 7.03 -20.90 2.84
CA ARG A 126 6.81 -22.36 2.93
C ARG A 126 8.12 -23.07 3.22
#